data_6b84b96d5090606da3ba06334f6988ed
#
_entry.id   6b84b96d5090606da3ba06334f6988ed
#
_cell.length_a   1.000
_cell.length_b   1.000
_cell.length_c   1.000
_cell.angle_alpha   90.00
_cell.angle_beta   90.00
_cell.angle_gamma   90.00
#
_symmetry.space_group_name_H-M   'P 1'
#
loop_
_entity.id
_entity.type
_entity.pdbx_description
1 polymer ?
#
loop_
_entity_poly.entity_id
_entity_poly.type
_entity_poly.pdbx_seq_one_letter_code
_entity_poly.pdbx_strand_id
1 'polypeptide(L)'
;EEQKAFYVDLSEIVRAYLGGRYGFDSLELTVDELFRALEPLETPSLDRAKVRRMLDTADLVKFAKLVTEDDEAVAHGKWAMTMVDATRPPPEPEVASK
;
A
#
# COMPACT_ATOMS: atom_id res chain seq x y z
N GLU A 1 6.76 -5.47 -19.42
CA GLU A 1 7.93 -5.12 -18.63
C GLU A 1 7.75 -3.82 -17.88
N GLU A 2 7.23 -2.81 -18.56
CA GLU A 2 6.96 -1.56 -17.88
C GLU A 2 5.93 -1.73 -16.79
N GLN A 3 4.93 -2.58 -17.05
CA GLN A 3 3.90 -2.82 -16.06
C GLN A 3 4.46 -3.57 -14.86
N LYS A 4 5.36 -4.52 -15.11
CA LYS A 4 6.00 -5.22 -14.02
C LYS A 4 6.79 -4.27 -13.14
N ALA A 5 7.58 -3.38 -13.75
CA ALA A 5 8.36 -2.41 -12.98
C ALA A 5 7.44 -1.49 -12.18
N PHE A 6 6.33 -1.08 -12.78
CA PHE A 6 5.38 -0.22 -12.09
C PHE A 6 4.83 -0.91 -10.84
N TYR A 7 4.43 -2.19 -10.96
CA TYR A 7 3.84 -2.88 -9.82
C TYR A 7 4.88 -3.22 -8.76
N VAL A 8 6.14 -3.47 -9.16
CA VAL A 8 7.20 -3.65 -8.19
C VAL A 8 7.36 -2.40 -7.35
N ASP A 9 7.45 -1.24 -8.01
CA ASP A 9 7.61 0.02 -7.30
C ASP A 9 6.39 0.33 -6.46
N LEU A 10 5.20 0.13 -6.99
CA LEU A 10 3.98 0.44 -6.28
C LEU A 10 3.87 -0.42 -5.02
N SER A 11 4.18 -1.69 -5.13
CA SER A 11 4.14 -2.60 -3.99
C SER A 11 5.10 -2.14 -2.90
N GLU A 12 6.32 -1.75 -3.28
CA GLU A 12 7.29 -1.31 -2.30
C GLU A 12 6.87 -0.02 -1.62
N ILE A 13 6.34 0.92 -2.41
CA ILE A 13 5.89 2.19 -1.85
C ILE A 13 4.76 1.98 -0.86
N VAL A 14 3.78 1.16 -1.24
CA VAL A 14 2.64 0.91 -0.36
C VAL A 14 3.07 0.19 0.91
N ARG A 15 3.95 -0.81 0.78
CA ARG A 15 4.45 -1.53 1.94
C ARG A 15 5.23 -0.61 2.87
N ALA A 16 6.10 0.21 2.30
CA ALA A 16 6.88 1.14 3.11
C ALA A 16 5.98 2.12 3.84
N TYR A 17 4.96 2.62 3.15
CA TYR A 17 4.03 3.54 3.77
C TYR A 17 3.31 2.87 4.94
N LEU A 18 2.78 1.66 4.74
CA LEU A 18 2.03 0.98 5.78
C LEU A 18 2.92 0.68 6.99
N GLY A 19 4.15 0.23 6.73
CA GLY A 19 5.08 -0.02 7.82
C GLY A 19 5.41 1.22 8.61
N GLY A 20 5.66 2.32 7.91
CA GLY A 20 5.96 3.58 8.58
C GLY A 20 4.76 4.17 9.29
N ARG A 21 3.57 4.07 8.67
CA ARG A 21 2.36 4.65 9.24
C ARG A 21 1.89 3.90 10.47
N TYR A 22 2.01 2.57 10.44
CA TYR A 22 1.44 1.74 11.50
C TYR A 22 2.50 1.06 12.36
N GLY A 23 3.77 1.33 12.10
CA GLY A 23 4.83 0.99 13.05
C GLY A 23 5.33 -0.44 12.99
N PHE A 24 5.48 -1.02 11.81
CA PHE A 24 6.07 -2.33 11.69
C PHE A 24 6.97 -2.41 10.45
N ASP A 25 7.87 -3.39 10.45
CA ASP A 25 8.77 -3.55 9.32
C ASP A 25 8.09 -4.43 8.28
N SER A 26 7.67 -3.81 7.18
CA SER A 26 6.78 -4.45 6.24
C SER A 26 7.47 -4.93 4.97
N LEU A 27 8.72 -4.52 4.71
CA LEU A 27 9.31 -4.77 3.40
C LEU A 27 9.64 -6.24 3.18
N GLU A 28 9.92 -6.97 4.26
CA GLU A 28 10.28 -8.38 4.16
C GLU A 28 9.08 -9.31 4.31
N LEU A 29 7.89 -8.77 4.53
CA LEU A 29 6.73 -9.61 4.83
C LEU A 29 6.01 -10.02 3.55
N THR A 30 5.48 -11.24 3.57
CA THR A 30 4.51 -11.61 2.54
C THR A 30 3.23 -10.83 2.77
N VAL A 31 2.33 -10.86 1.78
CA VAL A 31 1.04 -10.18 1.93
C VAL A 31 0.29 -10.72 3.13
N ASP A 32 0.29 -12.05 3.31
CA ASP A 32 -0.39 -12.65 4.47
C ASP A 32 0.21 -12.17 5.78
N GLU A 33 1.54 -12.12 5.86
CA GLU A 33 2.21 -11.67 7.07
C GLU A 33 1.92 -10.21 7.35
N LEU A 34 1.89 -9.41 6.30
CA LEU A 34 1.60 -8.00 6.45
C LEU A 34 0.21 -7.79 7.03
N PHE A 35 -0.79 -8.52 6.52
CA PHE A 35 -2.14 -8.34 7.03
C PHE A 35 -2.33 -8.97 8.41
N ARG A 36 -1.52 -9.98 8.75
CA ARG A 36 -1.50 -10.47 10.12
C ARG A 36 -0.98 -9.38 11.07
N ALA A 37 0.03 -8.65 10.64
CA ALA A 37 0.55 -7.55 11.46
C ALA A 37 -0.47 -6.43 11.62
N LEU A 38 -1.27 -6.18 10.57
CA LEU A 38 -2.29 -5.14 10.65
C LEU A 38 -3.50 -5.54 11.48
N GLU A 39 -3.73 -6.83 11.64
CA GLU A 39 -4.99 -7.31 12.22
C GLU A 39 -5.30 -6.69 13.57
N PRO A 40 -4.35 -6.64 14.52
CA PRO A 40 -4.67 -6.07 15.84
C PRO A 40 -4.67 -4.56 15.89
N LEU A 41 -4.33 -3.90 14.79
CA LEU A 41 -4.19 -2.45 14.81
C LEU A 41 -5.46 -1.79 14.33
N GLU A 42 -5.71 -0.59 14.85
CA GLU A 42 -6.81 0.20 14.35
C GLU A 42 -6.32 1.01 13.15
N THR A 43 -7.01 0.83 12.04
CA THR A 43 -6.61 1.50 10.81
C THR A 43 -7.83 2.17 10.20
N PRO A 44 -8.36 3.22 10.88
CA PRO A 44 -9.53 3.89 10.33
C PRO A 44 -9.20 4.49 8.98
N SER A 45 -10.20 4.50 8.11
CA SER A 45 -10.07 5.02 6.75
C SER A 45 -9.21 4.19 5.83
N LEU A 46 -8.67 3.05 6.29
CA LEU A 46 -7.91 2.16 5.43
C LEU A 46 -8.81 1.05 4.93
N ASP A 47 -8.94 0.95 3.61
CA ASP A 47 -9.72 -0.13 3.01
C ASP A 47 -8.80 -1.33 2.87
N ARG A 48 -8.79 -2.19 3.89
CA ARG A 48 -7.86 -3.32 3.94
C ARG A 48 -8.07 -4.29 2.79
N ALA A 49 -9.32 -4.52 2.42
CA ALA A 49 -9.61 -5.47 1.34
C ALA A 49 -9.04 -4.96 0.02
N LYS A 50 -9.13 -3.66 -0.21
CA LYS A 50 -8.63 -3.10 -1.46
C LYS A 50 -7.11 -3.08 -1.48
N VAL A 51 -6.48 -2.77 -0.34
CA VAL A 51 -5.03 -2.86 -0.24
C VAL A 51 -4.57 -4.28 -0.53
N ARG A 52 -5.23 -5.25 0.08
CA ARG A 52 -4.84 -6.64 -0.14
C ARG A 52 -4.98 -7.03 -1.59
N ARG A 53 -6.09 -6.65 -2.21
CA ARG A 53 -6.31 -6.97 -3.61
C ARG A 53 -5.25 -6.36 -4.50
N MET A 54 -4.87 -5.12 -4.21
CA MET A 54 -3.83 -4.46 -4.99
C MET A 54 -2.49 -5.14 -4.83
N LEU A 55 -2.12 -5.51 -3.60
CA LEU A 55 -0.85 -6.18 -3.37
C LEU A 55 -0.84 -7.58 -3.97
N ASP A 56 -1.97 -8.29 -3.91
CA ASP A 56 -2.08 -9.59 -4.56
C ASP A 56 -1.92 -9.45 -6.07
N THR A 57 -2.53 -8.43 -6.66
CA THR A 57 -2.37 -8.18 -8.09
C THR A 57 -0.91 -7.89 -8.43
N ALA A 58 -0.25 -7.10 -7.60
CA ALA A 58 1.16 -6.79 -7.82
C ALA A 58 2.01 -8.05 -7.79
N ASP A 59 1.72 -8.96 -6.86
CA ASP A 59 2.46 -10.22 -6.79
C ASP A 59 2.22 -11.06 -8.03
N LEU A 60 1.00 -11.10 -8.53
CA LEU A 60 0.71 -11.86 -9.74
C LEU A 60 1.43 -11.28 -10.95
N VAL A 61 1.53 -9.96 -11.03
CA VAL A 61 2.28 -9.34 -12.12
C VAL A 61 3.76 -9.65 -11.98
N LYS A 62 4.30 -9.60 -10.76
CA LYS A 62 5.72 -9.82 -10.53
C LYS A 62 6.13 -11.28 -10.76
N PHE A 63 5.33 -12.21 -10.27
CA PHE A 63 5.77 -13.60 -10.17
C PHE A 63 5.02 -14.55 -11.10
N ALA A 64 3.82 -14.22 -11.53
CA ALA A 64 3.02 -15.08 -12.36
C ALA A 64 2.76 -14.52 -13.76
N LYS A 65 3.43 -13.41 -14.08
CA LYS A 65 3.36 -12.80 -15.39
C LYS A 65 1.94 -12.39 -15.80
N LEU A 66 1.14 -12.05 -14.81
CA LEU A 66 -0.18 -11.49 -15.11
C LEU A 66 0.00 -10.14 -15.79
N VAL A 67 -0.84 -9.87 -16.77
CA VAL A 67 -0.87 -8.58 -17.45
C VAL A 67 -2.23 -7.96 -17.18
N THR A 68 -2.26 -6.78 -16.60
CA THR A 68 -3.51 -6.08 -16.36
C THR A 68 -3.72 -5.06 -17.49
N GLU A 69 -4.93 -4.53 -17.56
CA GLU A 69 -5.18 -3.43 -18.49
C GLU A 69 -4.43 -2.20 -18.02
N ASP A 70 -3.98 -1.39 -18.96
CA ASP A 70 -3.28 -0.14 -18.61
C ASP A 70 -4.15 0.74 -17.71
N ASP A 71 -5.45 0.80 -18.00
CA ASP A 71 -6.37 1.59 -17.18
C ASP A 71 -6.39 1.09 -15.74
N GLU A 72 -6.31 -0.22 -15.56
CA GLU A 72 -6.31 -0.79 -14.22
C GLU A 72 -5.03 -0.40 -13.47
N ALA A 73 -3.89 -0.44 -14.16
CA ALA A 73 -2.63 -0.06 -13.52
C ALA A 73 -2.67 1.40 -13.09
N VAL A 74 -3.18 2.28 -13.96
CA VAL A 74 -3.30 3.70 -13.62
C VAL A 74 -4.24 3.87 -12.43
N ALA A 75 -5.35 3.14 -12.42
CA ALA A 75 -6.32 3.24 -11.33
C ALA A 75 -5.70 2.80 -10.00
N HIS A 76 -4.89 1.75 -10.02
CA HIS A 76 -4.20 1.31 -8.81
C HIS A 76 -3.27 2.39 -8.26
N GLY A 77 -2.52 3.06 -9.15
CA GLY A 77 -1.63 4.12 -8.72
C GLY A 77 -2.39 5.27 -8.12
N LYS A 78 -3.48 5.68 -8.76
CA LYS A 78 -4.29 6.78 -8.24
C LYS A 78 -4.92 6.41 -6.91
N TRP A 79 -5.41 5.18 -6.80
CA TRP A 79 -6.02 4.76 -5.55
C TRP A 79 -5.00 4.73 -4.43
N ALA A 80 -3.76 4.33 -4.72
CA ALA A 80 -2.73 4.31 -3.68
C ALA A 80 -2.51 5.71 -3.13
N MET A 81 -2.50 6.73 -3.99
CA MET A 81 -2.36 8.10 -3.52
C MET A 81 -3.54 8.51 -2.66
N THR A 82 -4.75 8.12 -3.09
CA THR A 82 -5.96 8.41 -2.30
C THR A 82 -5.87 7.72 -0.94
N MET A 83 -5.40 6.50 -0.91
CA MET A 83 -5.27 5.76 0.35
C MET A 83 -4.29 6.44 1.29
N VAL A 84 -3.16 6.89 0.76
CA VAL A 84 -2.18 7.60 1.59
C VAL A 84 -2.80 8.86 2.16
N ASP A 85 -3.50 9.63 1.33
CA ASP A 85 -4.14 10.86 1.81
C ASP A 85 -5.20 10.56 2.87
N ALA A 86 -5.97 9.49 2.69
CA ALA A 86 -7.06 9.16 3.60
C ALA A 86 -6.56 8.67 4.94
N THR A 87 -5.38 8.05 4.97
CA THR A 87 -4.87 7.43 6.19
C THR A 87 -3.71 8.20 6.81
N ARG A 88 -3.27 9.27 6.19
CA ARG A 88 -2.18 10.09 6.71
C ARG A 88 -2.56 10.61 8.08
N PRO A 89 -1.62 10.57 9.05
CA PRO A 89 -1.98 11.12 10.36
C PRO A 89 -2.26 12.61 10.25
N PRO A 90 -3.14 13.14 11.11
CA PRO A 90 -3.41 14.57 11.06
C PRO A 90 -2.12 15.33 11.32
N PRO A 91 -1.99 16.51 10.71
CA PRO A 91 -0.78 17.30 10.98
C PRO A 91 -0.71 17.64 12.44
N GLU A 92 0.51 17.63 12.95
CA GLU A 92 0.69 17.98 14.34
C GLU A 92 0.27 19.41 14.56
N PRO A 93 -0.39 19.70 15.66
CA PRO A 93 -0.71 21.09 15.93
C PRO A 93 0.58 21.86 16.00
N GLU A 94 0.53 23.03 15.43
CA GLU A 94 1.67 23.89 15.49
C GLU A 94 1.89 24.27 16.87
N VAL A 95 2.83 23.81 17.36
CA VAL A 95 3.03 24.16 18.67
C VAL A 95 3.67 25.45 18.80
N ALA A 96 3.40 25.48 18.48
CA ALA A 96 3.76 26.05 18.60
C ALA A 96 4.27 26.56 18.82
N SER A 97 4.29 26.71 18.52
CA SER A 97 4.57 26.98 18.65
C SER A 97 5.09 27.36 19.47
N LYS A 98 5.43 27.38 19.77
CA LYS A 98 5.75 27.55 20.51
C LYS A 98 6.30 27.96 20.61
#